data_8c00e128c18c6922b3e029b4d2035741
#
_entry.id   8c00e128c18c6922b3e029b4d2035741
#
_cell.length_a   1.000
_cell.length_b   1.000
_cell.length_c   1.000
_cell.angle_alpha   90.00
_cell.angle_beta   90.00
_cell.angle_gamma   90.00
#
_symmetry.space_group_name_H-M   'P 1'
#
loop_
_entity.id
_entity.type
_entity.pdbx_description
1 polymer ?
#
loop_
_entity_poly.entity_id
_entity_poly.type
_entity_poly.pdbx_seq_one_letter_code
_entity_poly.pdbx_strand_id
1 'polypeptide(L)'
;MTADELIRSLRERLAPTIGESAHFEARLLAEAALHTGERLSPFSKRSVTEAERTFAETMAERRRQGEPLQYILGEWEFMGLPFIVRPGVLIPRADTEILAEYAIELAQKYGYQSALDLCCGTGCIGISICCNTHLAVTLSDISPDCIRLARENAERNRADVSIVQGDLFTAVAGERFDLICCNPPYLTGEDMRELQREVTFEPALALYGGEDGLAFYRRIREEAGAFLNPNGRLLLEIGASQADDVRRLFRTAHVLNDYAGRPRVVEVEEI
;
A
#
# COMPACT_ATOMS: atom_id res chain seq x y z
N MET A 1 20.09 -0.22 30.97
CA MET A 1 20.64 -0.66 29.66
C MET A 1 20.67 0.53 28.71
N THR A 2 21.53 0.51 27.72
CA THR A 2 21.58 1.54 26.66
C THR A 2 20.69 1.17 25.48
N ALA A 3 20.41 2.13 24.59
CA ALA A 3 19.64 1.87 23.36
C ALA A 3 20.33 0.83 22.45
N ASP A 4 21.67 0.85 22.36
CA ASP A 4 22.43 -0.15 21.60
C ASP A 4 22.27 -1.58 22.20
N GLU A 5 22.32 -1.68 23.53
CA GLU A 5 22.07 -2.96 24.22
C GLU A 5 20.64 -3.47 24.03
N LEU A 6 19.64 -2.56 24.00
CA LEU A 6 18.25 -2.90 23.69
C LEU A 6 18.12 -3.45 22.26
N ILE A 7 18.64 -2.75 21.26
CA ILE A 7 18.61 -3.18 19.86
C ILE A 7 19.24 -4.57 19.70
N ARG A 8 20.38 -4.82 20.35
CA ARG A 8 21.06 -6.12 20.32
C ARG A 8 20.19 -7.23 20.92
N SER A 9 19.58 -6.96 22.08
CA SER A 9 18.69 -7.91 22.75
C SER A 9 17.45 -8.24 21.88
N LEU A 10 16.82 -7.19 21.28
CA LEU A 10 15.69 -7.39 20.37
C LEU A 10 16.07 -8.19 19.13
N ARG A 11 17.23 -7.88 18.52
CA ARG A 11 17.75 -8.64 17.36
C ARG A 11 17.91 -10.13 17.69
N GLU A 12 18.52 -10.45 18.84
CA GLU A 12 18.72 -11.85 19.28
C GLU A 12 17.39 -12.58 19.44
N ARG A 13 16.35 -11.90 19.93
CA ARG A 13 14.99 -12.46 20.07
C ARG A 13 14.29 -12.67 18.74
N LEU A 14 14.49 -11.76 17.78
CA LEU A 14 13.81 -11.77 16.47
C LEU A 14 14.50 -12.71 15.46
N ALA A 15 15.82 -12.83 15.51
CA ALA A 15 16.62 -13.58 14.53
C ALA A 15 16.12 -15.00 14.24
N PRO A 16 15.65 -15.81 15.22
CA PRO A 16 15.11 -17.14 14.94
C PRO A 16 13.85 -17.14 14.08
N THR A 17 13.09 -16.04 14.05
CA THR A 17 11.79 -15.94 13.36
C THR A 17 11.91 -15.25 12.01
N ILE A 18 12.68 -14.15 11.93
CA ILE A 18 12.74 -13.27 10.74
C ILE A 18 14.13 -13.19 10.09
N GLY A 19 15.11 -13.97 10.58
CA GLY A 19 16.42 -14.09 9.93
C GLY A 19 17.17 -12.78 9.77
N GLU A 20 17.57 -12.47 8.55
CA GLU A 20 18.41 -11.31 8.20
C GLU A 20 17.76 -9.96 8.52
N SER A 21 16.43 -9.87 8.45
CA SER A 21 15.66 -8.65 8.77
C SER A 21 15.75 -8.25 10.23
N ALA A 22 16.16 -9.16 11.14
CA ALA A 22 16.11 -8.97 12.59
C ALA A 22 16.87 -7.73 13.08
N HIS A 23 17.98 -7.36 12.44
CA HIS A 23 18.74 -6.17 12.84
C HIS A 23 17.98 -4.87 12.48
N PHE A 24 17.44 -4.83 11.28
CA PHE A 24 16.66 -3.67 10.81
C PHE A 24 15.41 -3.48 11.64
N GLU A 25 14.62 -4.55 11.84
CA GLU A 25 13.36 -4.49 12.57
C GLU A 25 13.58 -4.21 14.07
N ALA A 26 14.60 -4.80 14.69
CA ALA A 26 14.95 -4.52 16.09
C ALA A 26 15.25 -3.04 16.32
N ARG A 27 15.91 -2.38 15.37
CA ARG A 27 16.18 -0.95 15.44
C ARG A 27 14.89 -0.13 15.35
N LEU A 28 14.01 -0.43 14.39
CA LEU A 28 12.73 0.28 14.25
C LEU A 28 11.86 0.13 15.50
N LEU A 29 11.79 -1.07 16.08
CA LEU A 29 11.05 -1.29 17.33
C LEU A 29 11.65 -0.53 18.51
N ALA A 30 12.98 -0.46 18.60
CA ALA A 30 13.64 0.35 19.62
C ALA A 30 13.40 1.85 19.41
N GLU A 31 13.50 2.36 18.18
CA GLU A 31 13.21 3.74 17.82
C GLU A 31 11.79 4.14 18.21
N ALA A 32 10.81 3.28 17.91
CA ALA A 32 9.41 3.48 18.28
C ALA A 32 9.22 3.47 19.81
N ALA A 33 9.80 2.50 20.52
CA ALA A 33 9.68 2.41 21.98
C ALA A 33 10.32 3.59 22.70
N LEU A 34 11.38 4.13 22.14
CA LEU A 34 12.12 5.27 22.71
C LEU A 34 11.56 6.63 22.24
N HIS A 35 10.54 6.65 21.41
CA HIS A 35 9.93 7.86 20.85
C HIS A 35 10.99 8.85 20.31
N THR A 36 11.99 8.34 19.58
CA THR A 36 13.12 9.18 19.16
C THR A 36 12.75 10.16 18.05
N GLY A 37 11.72 9.83 17.24
CA GLY A 37 11.37 10.62 16.04
C GLY A 37 12.46 10.63 14.96
N GLU A 38 13.64 10.12 15.27
CA GLU A 38 14.82 10.09 14.41
C GLU A 38 15.54 8.75 14.52
N ARG A 39 16.31 8.43 13.50
CA ARG A 39 17.13 7.22 13.46
C ARG A 39 18.16 7.23 14.58
N LEU A 40 18.18 6.17 15.38
CA LEU A 40 19.19 5.99 16.41
C LEU A 40 20.59 5.82 15.79
N SER A 41 21.53 6.62 16.27
CA SER A 41 22.93 6.44 15.90
C SER A 41 23.43 5.06 16.36
N PRO A 42 24.24 4.36 15.54
CA PRO A 42 24.95 3.17 15.99
C PRO A 42 25.74 3.49 17.27
N PHE A 43 25.74 2.57 18.22
CA PHE A 43 26.39 2.74 19.55
C PHE A 43 25.77 3.84 20.43
N SER A 44 24.47 4.13 20.25
CA SER A 44 23.76 5.09 21.08
C SER A 44 23.85 4.73 22.56
N LYS A 45 24.39 5.65 23.37
CA LYS A 45 24.49 5.52 24.83
C LYS A 45 23.26 6.05 25.57
N ARG A 46 22.17 6.40 24.86
CA ARG A 46 20.93 6.82 25.50
C ARG A 46 20.48 5.75 26.50
N SER A 47 20.22 6.17 27.73
CA SER A 47 19.67 5.29 28.75
C SER A 47 18.22 4.93 28.42
N VAL A 48 17.88 3.66 28.60
CA VAL A 48 16.55 3.10 28.38
C VAL A 48 15.90 2.85 29.74
N THR A 49 14.70 3.39 29.94
CA THR A 49 13.89 3.13 31.12
C THR A 49 13.30 1.72 31.11
N GLU A 50 12.84 1.25 32.25
CA GLU A 50 12.17 -0.06 32.36
C GLU A 50 10.88 -0.10 31.54
N ALA A 51 10.10 0.98 31.52
CA ALA A 51 8.88 1.09 30.73
C ALA A 51 9.14 1.00 29.20
N GLU A 52 10.13 1.74 28.69
CA GLU A 52 10.55 1.69 27.29
C GLU A 52 11.03 0.29 26.91
N ARG A 53 11.82 -0.35 27.77
CA ARG A 53 12.27 -1.72 27.56
C ARG A 53 11.10 -2.70 27.45
N THR A 54 10.19 -2.67 28.41
CA THR A 54 9.04 -3.56 28.46
C THR A 54 8.15 -3.36 27.22
N PHE A 55 7.98 -2.11 26.78
CA PHE A 55 7.21 -1.80 25.58
C PHE A 55 7.88 -2.36 24.32
N ALA A 56 9.20 -2.15 24.15
CA ALA A 56 9.97 -2.71 23.04
C ALA A 56 9.90 -4.26 23.01
N GLU A 57 10.05 -4.91 24.18
CA GLU A 57 9.95 -6.36 24.30
C GLU A 57 8.55 -6.88 23.96
N THR A 58 7.49 -6.16 24.33
CA THR A 58 6.11 -6.48 23.94
C THR A 58 5.90 -6.41 22.44
N MET A 59 6.40 -5.36 21.78
CA MET A 59 6.35 -5.24 20.32
C MET A 59 7.13 -6.37 19.63
N ALA A 60 8.33 -6.70 20.13
CA ALA A 60 9.10 -7.82 19.59
C ALA A 60 8.39 -9.16 19.75
N GLU A 61 7.65 -9.37 20.82
CA GLU A 61 6.88 -10.60 21.00
C GLU A 61 5.70 -10.68 20.01
N ARG A 62 4.97 -9.59 19.77
CA ARG A 62 3.94 -9.52 18.71
C ARG A 62 4.56 -9.88 17.35
N ARG A 63 5.74 -9.33 17.04
CA ARG A 63 6.47 -9.61 15.79
C ARG A 63 6.86 -11.10 15.67
N ARG A 64 7.34 -11.71 16.74
CA ARG A 64 7.63 -13.15 16.79
C ARG A 64 6.39 -14.03 16.56
N GLN A 65 5.22 -13.53 16.93
CA GLN A 65 3.94 -14.19 16.67
C GLN A 65 3.47 -14.03 15.21
N GLY A 66 4.24 -13.33 14.38
CA GLY A 66 4.00 -13.15 12.95
C GLY A 66 3.21 -11.88 12.60
N GLU A 67 2.89 -11.02 13.59
CA GLU A 67 2.21 -9.76 13.29
C GLU A 67 3.11 -8.87 12.44
N PRO A 68 2.59 -8.25 11.36
CA PRO A 68 3.36 -7.35 10.51
C PRO A 68 3.99 -6.21 11.30
N LEU A 69 5.26 -5.90 11.01
CA LEU A 69 5.99 -4.82 11.65
C LEU A 69 5.22 -3.49 11.54
N GLN A 70 4.63 -3.21 10.40
CA GLN A 70 3.89 -1.99 10.11
C GLN A 70 2.68 -1.82 11.03
N TYR A 71 1.94 -2.91 11.31
CA TYR A 71 0.82 -2.87 12.27
C TYR A 71 1.30 -2.66 13.70
N ILE A 72 2.47 -3.20 14.04
CA ILE A 72 3.08 -3.01 15.37
C ILE A 72 3.50 -1.55 15.56
N LEU A 73 4.11 -0.94 14.53
CA LEU A 73 4.54 0.46 14.53
C LEU A 73 3.36 1.44 14.41
N GLY A 74 2.27 1.03 13.74
CA GLY A 74 1.10 1.86 13.49
C GLY A 74 1.27 2.88 12.36
N GLU A 75 2.45 2.91 11.72
CA GLU A 75 2.74 3.79 10.59
C GLU A 75 3.75 3.15 9.62
N TRP A 76 3.69 3.58 8.35
CA TRP A 76 4.62 3.17 7.33
C TRP A 76 4.85 4.29 6.31
N GLU A 77 6.01 4.31 5.68
CA GLU A 77 6.34 5.26 4.62
C GLU A 77 5.92 4.72 3.25
N PHE A 78 5.40 5.57 2.39
CA PHE A 78 5.12 5.31 0.98
C PHE A 78 5.37 6.59 0.19
N MET A 79 6.19 6.54 -0.87
CA MET A 79 6.56 7.72 -1.68
C MET A 79 7.14 8.87 -0.83
N GLY A 80 7.88 8.55 0.24
CA GLY A 80 8.43 9.55 1.17
C GLY A 80 7.40 10.23 2.08
N LEU A 81 6.14 9.79 2.08
CA LEU A 81 5.05 10.30 2.90
C LEU A 81 4.71 9.33 4.03
N PRO A 82 4.40 9.80 5.25
CA PRO A 82 4.02 8.95 6.37
C PRO A 82 2.55 8.56 6.31
N PHE A 83 2.24 7.27 6.34
CA PHE A 83 0.88 6.74 6.37
C PHE A 83 0.62 6.00 7.68
N ILE A 84 -0.52 6.28 8.30
CA ILE A 84 -1.06 5.47 9.38
C ILE A 84 -1.49 4.13 8.78
N VAL A 85 -1.12 3.03 9.43
CA VAL A 85 -1.53 1.67 9.06
C VAL A 85 -2.15 0.96 10.25
N ARG A 86 -3.19 0.16 10.01
CA ARG A 86 -3.94 -0.56 11.05
C ARG A 86 -4.43 -1.91 10.54
N PRO A 87 -4.61 -2.90 11.43
CA PRO A 87 -5.30 -4.13 11.07
C PRO A 87 -6.65 -3.85 10.40
N GLY A 88 -6.97 -4.65 9.38
CA GLY A 88 -8.20 -4.49 8.58
C GLY A 88 -8.03 -3.67 7.30
N VAL A 89 -6.86 -3.09 7.04
CA VAL A 89 -6.52 -2.38 5.79
C VAL A 89 -5.18 -2.89 5.27
N LEU A 90 -5.04 -3.06 3.96
CA LEU A 90 -3.80 -3.51 3.31
C LEU A 90 -2.64 -2.57 3.66
N ILE A 91 -1.51 -3.14 4.01
CA ILE A 91 -0.27 -2.39 4.24
C ILE A 91 0.29 -1.91 2.90
N PRO A 92 0.64 -0.62 2.73
CA PRO A 92 1.29 -0.13 1.51
C PRO A 92 2.55 -0.93 1.15
N ARG A 93 2.67 -1.32 -0.11
CA ARG A 93 3.81 -2.10 -0.62
C ARG A 93 4.75 -1.20 -1.42
N ALA A 94 6.05 -1.44 -1.31
CA ALA A 94 7.03 -0.72 -2.10
C ALA A 94 6.83 -0.91 -3.62
N ASP A 95 6.39 -2.11 -4.05
CA ASP A 95 6.10 -2.37 -5.46
C ASP A 95 4.94 -1.51 -6.00
N THR A 96 4.01 -1.10 -5.15
CA THR A 96 2.88 -0.21 -5.49
C THR A 96 3.34 1.24 -5.77
N GLU A 97 4.53 1.64 -5.30
CA GLU A 97 5.09 2.97 -5.61
C GLU A 97 5.28 3.17 -7.11
N ILE A 98 5.61 2.11 -7.86
CA ILE A 98 5.72 2.12 -9.33
C ILE A 98 4.44 2.64 -9.99
N LEU A 99 3.27 2.18 -9.49
CA LEU A 99 1.98 2.65 -10.02
C LEU A 99 1.78 4.14 -9.73
N ALA A 100 2.07 4.59 -8.52
CA ALA A 100 1.93 5.99 -8.13
C ALA A 100 2.93 6.90 -8.88
N GLU A 101 4.18 6.50 -9.02
CA GLU A 101 5.21 7.21 -9.79
C GLU A 101 4.78 7.39 -11.25
N TYR A 102 4.37 6.29 -11.88
CA TYR A 102 3.94 6.33 -13.28
C TYR A 102 2.67 7.17 -13.48
N ALA A 103 1.74 7.11 -12.54
CA ALA A 103 0.55 7.97 -12.53
C ALA A 103 0.91 9.47 -12.51
N ILE A 104 1.88 9.86 -11.68
CA ILE A 104 2.41 11.22 -11.59
C ILE A 104 3.09 11.64 -12.90
N GLU A 105 3.90 10.76 -13.50
CA GLU A 105 4.54 11.02 -14.80
C GLU A 105 3.53 11.25 -15.90
N LEU A 106 2.49 10.42 -16.01
CA LEU A 106 1.42 10.57 -16.99
C LEU A 106 0.64 11.87 -16.78
N ALA A 107 0.32 12.21 -15.53
CA ALA A 107 -0.38 13.44 -15.18
C ALA A 107 0.37 14.68 -15.68
N GLN A 108 1.69 14.71 -15.45
CA GLN A 108 2.56 15.80 -15.89
C GLN A 108 2.71 15.83 -17.42
N LYS A 109 2.89 14.67 -18.04
CA LYS A 109 3.11 14.54 -19.49
C LYS A 109 1.90 14.96 -20.30
N TYR A 110 0.70 14.58 -19.87
CA TYR A 110 -0.53 14.83 -20.63
C TYR A 110 -1.36 16.01 -20.11
N GLY A 111 -0.94 16.63 -18.99
CA GLY A 111 -1.66 17.76 -18.39
C GLY A 111 -3.04 17.37 -17.84
N TYR A 112 -3.16 16.16 -17.32
CA TYR A 112 -4.40 15.67 -16.72
C TYR A 112 -4.87 16.57 -15.58
N GLN A 113 -6.17 16.57 -15.31
CA GLN A 113 -6.80 17.43 -14.30
C GLN A 113 -7.46 16.61 -13.18
N SER A 114 -7.78 15.35 -13.42
CA SER A 114 -8.52 14.52 -12.48
C SER A 114 -7.98 13.09 -12.40
N ALA A 115 -7.99 12.51 -11.19
CA ALA A 115 -7.64 11.12 -10.97
C ALA A 115 -8.59 10.43 -10.00
N LEU A 116 -8.80 9.13 -10.21
CA LEU A 116 -9.50 8.23 -9.30
C LEU A 116 -8.52 7.17 -8.79
N ASP A 117 -8.43 7.02 -7.46
CA ASP A 117 -7.78 5.90 -6.79
C ASP A 117 -8.86 4.91 -6.35
N LEU A 118 -9.00 3.82 -7.09
CA LEU A 118 -10.01 2.80 -6.91
C LEU A 118 -9.46 1.65 -6.06
N CYS A 119 -10.23 1.17 -5.06
CA CYS A 119 -9.75 0.25 -4.02
C CYS A 119 -8.61 0.87 -3.20
N CYS A 120 -8.81 2.11 -2.73
CA CYS A 120 -7.74 2.96 -2.22
C CYS A 120 -7.05 2.48 -0.93
N GLY A 121 -7.69 1.59 -0.13
CA GLY A 121 -7.11 1.08 1.11
C GLY A 121 -6.74 2.20 2.09
N THR A 122 -5.43 2.37 2.34
CA THR A 122 -4.89 3.47 3.15
C THR A 122 -4.96 4.83 2.48
N GLY A 123 -5.28 4.88 1.18
CA GLY A 123 -5.22 6.07 0.34
C GLY A 123 -3.82 6.40 -0.19
N CYS A 124 -2.84 5.50 -0.03
CA CYS A 124 -1.44 5.81 -0.30
C CYS A 124 -1.17 6.20 -1.76
N ILE A 125 -1.84 5.59 -2.74
CA ILE A 125 -1.69 5.93 -4.15
C ILE A 125 -2.26 7.33 -4.42
N GLY A 126 -3.54 7.54 -4.15
CA GLY A 126 -4.21 8.81 -4.48
C GLY A 126 -3.68 10.00 -3.69
N ILE A 127 -3.36 9.83 -2.40
CA ILE A 127 -2.74 10.88 -1.58
C ILE A 127 -1.35 11.24 -2.14
N SER A 128 -0.54 10.27 -2.53
CA SER A 128 0.78 10.54 -3.13
C SER A 128 0.66 11.26 -4.47
N ILE A 129 -0.31 10.88 -5.31
CA ILE A 129 -0.61 11.61 -6.55
C ILE A 129 -1.02 13.06 -6.24
N CYS A 130 -1.93 13.28 -5.30
CA CYS A 130 -2.38 14.61 -4.89
C CYS A 130 -1.22 15.48 -4.40
N CYS A 131 -0.35 14.95 -3.55
CA CYS A 131 0.80 15.68 -2.98
C CYS A 131 1.87 16.05 -4.03
N ASN A 132 1.95 15.32 -5.14
CA ASN A 132 2.98 15.50 -6.17
C ASN A 132 2.45 16.09 -7.49
N THR A 133 1.17 16.41 -7.56
CA THR A 133 0.52 16.97 -8.76
C THR A 133 -0.49 18.07 -8.39
N HIS A 134 -1.18 18.61 -9.39
CA HIS A 134 -2.30 19.53 -9.20
C HIS A 134 -3.65 18.89 -9.54
N LEU A 135 -3.71 17.57 -9.58
CA LEU A 135 -4.93 16.86 -9.92
C LEU A 135 -5.99 16.99 -8.82
N ALA A 136 -7.24 17.11 -9.22
CA ALA A 136 -8.36 16.78 -8.35
C ALA A 136 -8.44 15.26 -8.20
N VAL A 137 -8.15 14.75 -7.00
CA VAL A 137 -8.07 13.31 -6.74
C VAL A 137 -9.26 12.85 -5.93
N THR A 138 -9.91 11.78 -6.39
CA THR A 138 -10.96 11.06 -5.66
C THR A 138 -10.44 9.69 -5.26
N LEU A 139 -10.64 9.32 -3.99
CA LEU A 139 -10.33 8.00 -3.44
C LEU A 139 -11.64 7.23 -3.22
N SER A 140 -11.69 5.97 -3.61
CA SER A 140 -12.86 5.12 -3.42
C SER A 140 -12.49 3.74 -2.88
N ASP A 141 -13.24 3.26 -1.89
CA ASP A 141 -13.12 1.91 -1.36
C ASP A 141 -14.48 1.39 -0.88
N ILE A 142 -14.69 0.09 -0.91
CA ILE A 142 -15.91 -0.53 -0.39
C ILE A 142 -15.90 -0.59 1.14
N SER A 143 -14.71 -0.69 1.76
CA SER A 143 -14.53 -0.85 3.20
C SER A 143 -14.67 0.47 3.94
N PRO A 144 -15.60 0.57 4.92
CA PRO A 144 -15.69 1.76 5.77
C PRO A 144 -14.43 1.99 6.62
N ASP A 145 -13.66 0.93 6.90
CA ASP A 145 -12.39 1.04 7.62
C ASP A 145 -11.32 1.71 6.76
N CYS A 146 -11.23 1.33 5.48
CA CYS A 146 -10.37 1.99 4.50
C CYS A 146 -10.73 3.48 4.36
N ILE A 147 -12.02 3.80 4.21
CA ILE A 147 -12.49 5.18 4.09
C ILE A 147 -12.13 6.03 5.31
N ARG A 148 -12.26 5.47 6.53
CA ARG A 148 -11.84 6.20 7.74
C ARG A 148 -10.34 6.43 7.77
N LEU A 149 -9.56 5.39 7.47
CA LEU A 149 -8.11 5.46 7.49
C LEU A 149 -7.56 6.38 6.40
N ALA A 150 -8.12 6.34 5.19
CA ALA A 150 -7.77 7.24 4.10
C ALA A 150 -8.00 8.72 4.47
N ARG A 151 -9.09 9.05 5.19
CA ARG A 151 -9.32 10.42 5.70
C ARG A 151 -8.25 10.85 6.69
N GLU A 152 -7.91 10.01 7.67
CA GLU A 152 -6.84 10.31 8.63
C GLU A 152 -5.49 10.51 7.92
N ASN A 153 -5.20 9.70 6.90
CA ASN A 153 -3.98 9.81 6.11
C ASN A 153 -3.96 11.06 5.22
N ALA A 154 -5.10 11.43 4.63
CA ALA A 154 -5.24 12.68 3.88
C ALA A 154 -5.00 13.91 4.77
N GLU A 155 -5.59 13.96 5.96
CA GLU A 155 -5.37 15.02 6.96
C GLU A 155 -3.89 15.08 7.37
N ARG A 156 -3.28 13.92 7.68
CA ARG A 156 -1.87 13.81 8.09
C ARG A 156 -0.92 14.39 7.04
N ASN A 157 -1.19 14.09 5.76
CA ASN A 157 -0.37 14.53 4.64
C ASN A 157 -0.83 15.86 4.03
N ARG A 158 -1.88 16.49 4.58
CA ARG A 158 -2.47 17.75 4.08
C ARG A 158 -2.88 17.64 2.61
N ALA A 159 -3.35 16.48 2.20
CA ALA A 159 -3.82 16.22 0.85
C ALA A 159 -5.30 16.63 0.72
N ASP A 160 -5.60 17.47 -0.26
CA ASP A 160 -6.97 17.88 -0.57
C ASP A 160 -7.58 16.88 -1.56
N VAL A 161 -8.24 15.86 -1.04
CA VAL A 161 -8.80 14.76 -1.81
C VAL A 161 -10.28 14.53 -1.46
N SER A 162 -11.07 14.13 -2.45
CA SER A 162 -12.43 13.63 -2.23
C SER A 162 -12.36 12.16 -1.82
N ILE A 163 -13.15 11.73 -0.81
CA ILE A 163 -13.14 10.35 -0.34
C ILE A 163 -14.56 9.83 -0.23
N VAL A 164 -14.88 8.82 -1.02
CA VAL A 164 -16.22 8.25 -1.18
C VAL A 164 -16.22 6.74 -0.94
N GLN A 165 -17.35 6.21 -0.43
CA GLN A 165 -17.49 4.78 -0.19
C GLN A 165 -18.37 4.14 -1.26
N GLY A 166 -17.93 3.03 -1.86
CA GLY A 166 -18.74 2.24 -2.77
C GLY A 166 -17.99 1.06 -3.37
N ASP A 167 -18.74 0.19 -4.05
CA ASP A 167 -18.16 -0.96 -4.76
C ASP A 167 -17.74 -0.53 -6.16
N LEU A 168 -16.42 -0.51 -6.38
CA LEU A 168 -15.78 -0.03 -7.60
C LEU A 168 -16.37 1.34 -8.04
N PHE A 169 -16.87 1.43 -9.25
CA PHE A 169 -17.34 2.68 -9.85
C PHE A 169 -18.69 3.18 -9.33
N THR A 170 -19.39 2.40 -8.51
CA THR A 170 -20.73 2.82 -8.00
C THR A 170 -20.67 4.09 -7.17
N ALA A 171 -19.53 4.32 -6.49
CA ALA A 171 -19.32 5.50 -5.64
C ALA A 171 -19.14 6.82 -6.41
N VAL A 172 -18.79 6.74 -7.71
CA VAL A 172 -18.46 7.87 -8.59
C VAL A 172 -19.36 7.92 -9.81
N ALA A 173 -20.60 7.45 -9.66
CA ALA A 173 -21.57 7.39 -10.77
C ALA A 173 -21.79 8.77 -11.40
N GLY A 174 -21.60 8.84 -12.72
CA GLY A 174 -21.75 10.08 -13.50
C GLY A 174 -20.49 10.96 -13.57
N GLU A 175 -19.41 10.60 -12.90
CA GLU A 175 -18.12 11.28 -12.99
C GLU A 175 -17.24 10.66 -14.08
N ARG A 176 -16.24 11.41 -14.54
CA ARG A 176 -15.20 10.95 -15.45
C ARG A 176 -13.85 11.48 -15.04
N PHE A 177 -12.81 10.68 -15.26
CA PHE A 177 -11.46 10.97 -14.84
C PHE A 177 -10.47 10.86 -16.01
N ASP A 178 -9.40 11.63 -15.95
CA ASP A 178 -8.31 11.53 -16.91
C ASP A 178 -7.40 10.35 -16.60
N LEU A 179 -7.32 10.00 -15.32
CA LEU A 179 -6.51 8.90 -14.82
C LEU A 179 -7.29 8.07 -13.80
N ILE A 180 -7.30 6.76 -13.98
CA ILE A 180 -7.84 5.82 -12.99
C ILE A 180 -6.71 4.90 -12.57
N CYS A 181 -6.40 4.87 -11.28
CA CYS A 181 -5.43 3.96 -10.66
C CYS A 181 -6.17 2.93 -9.82
N CYS A 182 -5.75 1.69 -9.85
CA CYS A 182 -6.32 0.64 -9.01
C CYS A 182 -5.28 -0.42 -8.66
N ASN A 183 -5.16 -0.71 -7.37
CA ASN A 183 -4.52 -1.93 -6.87
C ASN A 183 -5.63 -2.85 -6.34
N PRO A 184 -6.28 -3.64 -7.20
CA PRO A 184 -7.40 -4.48 -6.79
C PRO A 184 -6.90 -5.76 -6.11
N PRO A 185 -7.74 -6.47 -5.35
CA PRO A 185 -7.44 -7.82 -4.90
C PRO A 185 -7.19 -8.75 -6.09
N TYR A 186 -6.05 -9.47 -6.08
CA TYR A 186 -5.62 -10.27 -7.22
C TYR A 186 -5.09 -11.68 -6.87
N LEU A 187 -5.06 -12.06 -5.61
CA LEU A 187 -4.63 -13.41 -5.21
C LEU A 187 -5.68 -14.46 -5.59
N THR A 188 -5.19 -15.58 -6.09
CA THR A 188 -6.02 -16.75 -6.43
C THR A 188 -6.48 -17.50 -5.18
N GLY A 189 -7.44 -18.42 -5.34
CA GLY A 189 -7.82 -19.33 -4.26
C GLY A 189 -6.67 -20.22 -3.80
N GLU A 190 -5.69 -20.53 -4.63
CA GLU A 190 -4.48 -21.28 -4.29
C GLU A 190 -3.52 -20.42 -3.46
N ASP A 191 -3.21 -19.18 -3.91
CA ASP A 191 -2.37 -18.24 -3.19
C ASP A 191 -2.89 -17.98 -1.76
N MET A 192 -4.22 -17.86 -1.61
CA MET A 192 -4.86 -17.65 -0.30
C MET A 192 -4.64 -18.82 0.68
N ARG A 193 -4.37 -20.03 0.21
CA ARG A 193 -4.05 -21.18 1.06
C ARG A 193 -2.58 -21.24 1.45
N GLU A 194 -1.71 -20.56 0.70
CA GLU A 194 -0.25 -20.58 0.87
C GLU A 194 0.32 -19.24 1.38
N LEU A 195 -0.53 -18.37 1.93
CA LEU A 195 -0.10 -17.07 2.43
C LEU A 195 1.02 -17.18 3.46
N GLN A 196 2.01 -16.30 3.32
CA GLN A 196 2.98 -16.09 4.39
C GLN A 196 2.27 -15.67 5.67
N ARG A 197 2.80 -16.09 6.81
CA ARG A 197 2.17 -15.85 8.13
C ARG A 197 1.82 -14.37 8.36
N GLU A 198 2.66 -13.46 7.96
CA GLU A 198 2.42 -12.02 8.09
C GLU A 198 1.20 -11.56 7.29
N VAL A 199 1.05 -12.05 6.06
CA VAL A 199 -0.06 -11.69 5.18
C VAL A 199 -1.40 -12.20 5.71
N THR A 200 -1.41 -13.25 6.54
CA THR A 200 -2.65 -13.75 7.18
C THR A 200 -3.27 -12.76 8.18
N PHE A 201 -2.55 -11.73 8.59
CA PHE A 201 -3.07 -10.64 9.44
C PHE A 201 -3.82 -9.57 8.64
N GLU A 202 -3.65 -9.55 7.32
CA GLU A 202 -4.30 -8.60 6.44
C GLU A 202 -5.69 -9.07 6.00
N PRO A 203 -6.61 -8.15 5.66
CA PRO A 203 -7.98 -8.53 5.36
C PRO A 203 -8.06 -9.34 4.05
N ALA A 204 -8.73 -10.49 4.08
CA ALA A 204 -8.95 -11.31 2.89
C ALA A 204 -9.66 -10.54 1.75
N LEU A 205 -10.50 -9.57 2.10
CA LEU A 205 -11.18 -8.68 1.15
C LEU A 205 -10.20 -7.88 0.28
N ALA A 206 -9.03 -7.53 0.81
CA ALA A 206 -8.00 -6.78 0.08
C ALA A 206 -7.03 -7.69 -0.69
N LEU A 207 -7.12 -9.01 -0.52
CA LEU A 207 -6.20 -9.98 -1.12
C LEU A 207 -6.85 -10.85 -2.18
N TYR A 208 -8.05 -11.39 -1.91
CA TYR A 208 -8.68 -12.40 -2.74
C TYR A 208 -9.32 -11.83 -3.99
N GLY A 209 -8.76 -12.15 -5.15
CA GLY A 209 -9.20 -11.73 -6.47
C GLY A 209 -10.13 -12.73 -7.20
N GLY A 210 -10.69 -13.71 -6.49
CA GLY A 210 -11.44 -14.82 -7.09
C GLY A 210 -10.57 -16.06 -7.33
N GLU A 211 -11.16 -17.14 -7.81
CA GLU A 211 -10.46 -18.42 -8.00
C GLU A 211 -9.22 -18.32 -8.89
N ASP A 212 -9.27 -17.50 -9.93
CA ASP A 212 -8.17 -17.25 -10.88
C ASP A 212 -7.48 -15.89 -10.70
N GLY A 213 -7.85 -15.13 -9.66
CA GLY A 213 -7.28 -13.81 -9.36
C GLY A 213 -7.66 -12.71 -10.34
N LEU A 214 -8.60 -12.92 -11.27
CA LEU A 214 -8.95 -11.99 -12.34
C LEU A 214 -10.34 -11.36 -12.20
N ALA A 215 -11.06 -11.65 -11.11
CA ALA A 215 -12.46 -11.23 -10.98
C ALA A 215 -12.64 -9.70 -11.01
N PHE A 216 -11.76 -8.95 -10.32
CA PHE A 216 -11.82 -7.49 -10.31
C PHE A 216 -11.40 -6.88 -11.63
N TYR A 217 -10.38 -7.42 -12.30
CA TYR A 217 -9.96 -6.92 -13.62
C TYR A 217 -11.05 -7.05 -14.68
N ARG A 218 -11.85 -8.14 -14.65
CA ARG A 218 -13.00 -8.30 -15.54
C ARG A 218 -14.08 -7.25 -15.29
N ARG A 219 -14.44 -7.02 -14.02
CA ARG A 219 -15.41 -5.99 -13.64
C ARG A 219 -14.93 -4.59 -14.04
N ILE A 220 -13.68 -4.28 -13.74
CA ILE A 220 -13.06 -2.98 -14.10
C ILE A 220 -13.09 -2.81 -15.63
N ARG A 221 -12.76 -3.83 -16.40
CA ARG A 221 -12.80 -3.79 -17.87
C ARG A 221 -14.21 -3.50 -18.40
N GLU A 222 -15.24 -4.04 -17.79
CA GLU A 222 -16.63 -3.83 -18.21
C GLU A 222 -17.13 -2.41 -17.95
N GLU A 223 -16.65 -1.77 -16.89
CA GLU A 223 -17.20 -0.51 -16.38
C GLU A 223 -16.32 0.71 -16.72
N ALA A 224 -15.00 0.59 -16.68
CA ALA A 224 -14.06 1.72 -16.67
C ALA A 224 -14.18 2.67 -17.86
N GLY A 225 -14.59 2.17 -19.05
CA GLY A 225 -14.76 3.02 -20.24
C GLY A 225 -15.82 4.10 -20.09
N ALA A 226 -16.81 3.91 -19.21
CA ALA A 226 -17.81 4.92 -18.91
C ALA A 226 -17.28 6.05 -18.01
N PHE A 227 -16.19 5.80 -17.29
CA PHE A 227 -15.59 6.69 -16.29
C PHE A 227 -14.26 7.34 -16.74
N LEU A 228 -13.75 6.99 -17.90
CA LEU A 228 -12.59 7.64 -18.50
C LEU A 228 -13.00 8.81 -19.40
N ASN A 229 -12.28 9.92 -19.27
CA ASN A 229 -12.29 11.01 -20.24
C ASN A 229 -11.66 10.55 -21.57
N PRO A 230 -11.94 11.23 -22.70
CA PRO A 230 -11.21 10.99 -23.94
C PRO A 230 -9.69 11.12 -23.72
N ASN A 231 -8.92 10.14 -24.19
CA ASN A 231 -7.46 10.01 -23.97
C ASN A 231 -7.03 9.77 -22.50
N GLY A 232 -7.97 9.46 -21.62
CA GLY A 232 -7.65 9.06 -20.26
C GLY A 232 -6.93 7.70 -20.21
N ARG A 233 -6.33 7.38 -19.09
CA ARG A 233 -5.59 6.13 -18.86
C ARG A 233 -6.11 5.40 -17.63
N LEU A 234 -6.08 4.07 -17.71
CA LEU A 234 -6.31 3.19 -16.57
C LEU A 234 -5.01 2.48 -16.22
N LEU A 235 -4.59 2.57 -14.97
CA LEU A 235 -3.42 1.88 -14.42
C LEU A 235 -3.87 0.83 -13.41
N LEU A 236 -3.44 -0.42 -13.63
CA LEU A 236 -3.78 -1.55 -12.79
C LEU A 236 -2.52 -2.18 -12.22
N GLU A 237 -2.41 -2.26 -10.90
CA GLU A 237 -1.41 -3.15 -10.30
C GLU A 237 -1.81 -4.60 -10.53
N ILE A 238 -0.81 -5.46 -10.75
CA ILE A 238 -1.00 -6.88 -11.05
C ILE A 238 -0.01 -7.75 -10.27
N GLY A 239 -0.39 -9.00 -10.03
CA GLY A 239 0.55 -10.04 -9.66
C GLY A 239 1.55 -10.31 -10.80
N ALA A 240 2.81 -10.60 -10.46
CA ALA A 240 3.89 -10.75 -11.45
C ALA A 240 3.62 -11.80 -12.54
N SER A 241 2.79 -12.80 -12.26
CA SER A 241 2.41 -13.86 -13.21
C SER A 241 1.17 -13.52 -14.04
N GLN A 242 0.46 -12.42 -13.77
CA GLN A 242 -0.84 -12.12 -14.36
C GLN A 242 -0.79 -11.19 -15.59
N ALA A 243 0.40 -10.72 -15.96
CA ALA A 243 0.58 -9.70 -16.99
C ALA A 243 -0.12 -10.04 -18.32
N ASP A 244 0.07 -11.25 -18.82
CA ASP A 244 -0.52 -11.68 -20.09
C ASP A 244 -2.03 -11.84 -20.01
N ASP A 245 -2.54 -12.35 -18.89
CA ASP A 245 -3.97 -12.56 -18.71
C ASP A 245 -4.72 -11.24 -18.56
N VAL A 246 -4.20 -10.31 -17.74
CA VAL A 246 -4.78 -8.98 -17.58
C VAL A 246 -4.69 -8.19 -18.89
N ARG A 247 -3.55 -8.20 -19.57
CA ARG A 247 -3.38 -7.50 -20.84
C ARG A 247 -4.37 -7.97 -21.92
N ARG A 248 -4.70 -9.27 -21.97
CA ARG A 248 -5.67 -9.81 -22.93
C ARG A 248 -7.11 -9.33 -22.70
N LEU A 249 -7.43 -8.80 -21.53
CA LEU A 249 -8.76 -8.24 -21.25
C LEU A 249 -8.99 -6.92 -21.97
N PHE A 250 -7.95 -6.21 -22.39
CA PHE A 250 -8.02 -4.86 -22.94
C PHE A 250 -7.52 -4.83 -24.41
N ARG A 251 -7.97 -3.83 -25.17
CA ARG A 251 -7.59 -3.68 -26.59
C ARG A 251 -6.16 -3.21 -26.76
N THR A 252 -5.80 -2.14 -26.02
CA THR A 252 -4.46 -1.58 -26.05
C THR A 252 -3.96 -1.45 -24.62
N ALA A 253 -2.98 -2.29 -24.27
CA ALA A 253 -2.41 -2.31 -22.92
C ALA A 253 -0.90 -2.58 -22.95
N HIS A 254 -0.18 -1.87 -22.09
CA HIS A 254 1.27 -1.97 -21.92
C HIS A 254 1.59 -2.44 -20.50
N VAL A 255 2.67 -3.20 -20.35
CA VAL A 255 3.12 -3.72 -19.05
C VAL A 255 4.37 -2.95 -18.63
N LEU A 256 4.34 -2.42 -17.40
CA LEU A 256 5.50 -1.86 -16.73
C LEU A 256 6.00 -2.85 -15.69
N ASN A 257 7.32 -2.93 -15.60
CA ASN A 257 7.98 -3.79 -14.63
C ASN A 257 8.40 -3.00 -13.38
N ASP A 258 8.48 -3.72 -12.25
CA ASP A 258 9.12 -3.20 -11.05
C ASP A 258 10.65 -3.08 -11.21
N TYR A 259 11.33 -2.51 -10.22
CA TYR A 259 12.79 -2.33 -10.23
C TYR A 259 13.58 -3.65 -10.24
N ALA A 260 12.92 -4.78 -9.94
CA ALA A 260 13.48 -6.12 -10.06
C ALA A 260 13.23 -6.75 -11.46
N GLY A 261 12.59 -6.02 -12.38
CA GLY A 261 12.27 -6.48 -13.73
C GLY A 261 11.04 -7.38 -13.83
N ARG A 262 10.17 -7.43 -12.82
CA ARG A 262 8.95 -8.24 -12.81
C ARG A 262 7.76 -7.39 -13.24
N PRO A 263 6.80 -7.94 -14.00
CA PRO A 263 5.54 -7.24 -14.32
C PRO A 263 4.85 -6.74 -13.04
N ARG A 264 4.43 -5.46 -13.04
CA ARG A 264 3.79 -4.86 -11.86
C ARG A 264 2.59 -4.00 -12.19
N VAL A 265 2.62 -3.25 -13.28
CA VAL A 265 1.53 -2.37 -13.66
C VAL A 265 1.12 -2.62 -15.11
N VAL A 266 -0.18 -2.67 -15.36
CA VAL A 266 -0.75 -2.64 -16.71
C VAL A 266 -1.34 -1.26 -16.94
N GLU A 267 -0.78 -0.51 -17.91
CA GLU A 267 -1.38 0.70 -18.47
C GLU A 267 -2.35 0.31 -19.58
N VAL A 268 -3.58 0.79 -19.51
CA VAL A 268 -4.61 0.61 -20.53
C VAL A 268 -4.90 1.93 -21.20
N GLU A 269 -4.77 1.96 -22.53
CA GLU A 269 -5.06 3.12 -23.36
C GLU A 269 -6.47 3.04 -23.95
N GLU A 270 -6.94 1.84 -24.30
CA GLU A 270 -8.26 1.58 -24.85
C GLU A 270 -8.90 0.37 -24.17
N ILE A 271 -10.13 0.53 -23.69
CA ILE A 271 -10.91 -0.48 -22.98
C ILE A 271 -11.75 -1.32 -23.95
#